data_f61f993b56eec1141581495013d21a5d
#
_entry.id   f61f993b56eec1141581495013d21a5d
#
_cell.length_a   1.000
_cell.length_b   1.000
_cell.length_c   1.000
_cell.angle_alpha   90.00
_cell.angle_beta   90.00
_cell.angle_gamma   90.00
#
_symmetry.space_group_name_H-M   'P 1'
#
loop_
_entity.id
_entity.type
_entity.pdbx_description
1 polymer ?
#
loop_
_entity_poly.entity_id
_entity_poly.type
_entity_poly.pdbx_seq_one_letter_code
_entity_poly.pdbx_strand_id
1 'polypeptide(L)'
;RRETNPDDLHGMVAANGILTSRGGKTSHAAVVARGMGRTCVCGAESLDVDIKGRQFTAPDGTVVKEGDVVSIDGSTGEVFAGEVPVTDSPVVRYFEGEISLEEGGELVAAVHRIMTIADSRRRMRVRANADNAEDAARARRFGAEGIGLCRTEHMFLGDRRHLVEELVLAKT
;
A
#
# COMPACT_ATOMS: atom_id res chain seq x y z
N ARG A 1 -2.00 12.27 14.11
CA ARG A 1 -0.96 12.73 15.07
C ARG A 1 -0.25 13.97 14.55
N ARG A 2 0.44 14.73 15.43
CA ARG A 2 1.36 15.79 14.99
C ARG A 2 2.59 15.18 14.30
N GLU A 3 3.17 14.17 14.89
CA GLU A 3 4.26 13.35 14.38
C GLU A 3 4.18 11.95 15.01
N THR A 4 4.87 10.97 14.44
CA THR A 4 4.99 9.63 15.02
C THR A 4 6.40 9.37 15.52
N ASN A 5 6.50 8.52 16.52
CA ASN A 5 7.74 8.01 17.08
C ASN A 5 7.69 6.47 17.15
N PRO A 6 8.78 5.78 17.54
CA PRO A 6 8.80 4.32 17.61
C PRO A 6 7.70 3.70 18.49
N ASP A 7 7.26 4.40 19.54
CA ASP A 7 6.21 3.89 20.45
C ASP A 7 4.83 3.84 19.77
N ASP A 8 4.62 4.61 18.70
CA ASP A 8 3.38 4.60 17.92
C ASP A 8 3.27 3.41 16.95
N LEU A 9 4.29 2.55 16.85
CA LEU A 9 4.37 1.47 15.85
C LEU A 9 3.15 0.55 15.87
N HIS A 10 2.67 0.17 17.06
CA HIS A 10 1.48 -0.68 17.20
C HIS A 10 0.23 -0.03 16.59
N GLY A 11 0.05 1.27 16.83
CA GLY A 11 -1.05 2.03 16.23
C GLY A 11 -0.91 2.16 14.70
N MET A 12 0.32 2.33 14.21
CA MET A 12 0.60 2.43 12.77
C MET A 12 0.33 1.12 12.04
N VAL A 13 0.62 -0.02 12.66
CA VAL A 13 0.32 -1.36 12.11
C VAL A 13 -1.18 -1.58 11.97
N ALA A 14 -1.96 -1.15 12.95
CA ALA A 14 -3.42 -1.29 12.95
C ALA A 14 -4.14 -0.26 12.06
N ALA A 15 -3.48 0.85 11.71
CA ALA A 15 -4.10 1.95 10.96
C ALA A 15 -4.27 1.60 9.47
N ASN A 16 -5.37 2.03 8.86
CA ASN A 16 -5.59 1.96 7.42
C ASN A 16 -4.76 3.02 6.66
N GLY A 17 -4.46 4.15 7.29
CA GLY A 17 -3.64 5.22 6.75
C GLY A 17 -3.02 6.06 7.85
N ILE A 18 -1.97 6.82 7.51
CA ILE A 18 -1.22 7.62 8.46
C ILE A 18 -1.22 9.08 8.01
N LEU A 19 -1.70 9.95 8.90
CA LEU A 19 -1.73 11.40 8.69
C LEU A 19 -0.98 12.10 9.81
N THR A 20 0.02 12.92 9.44
CA THR A 20 0.75 13.76 10.40
C THR A 20 0.85 15.20 9.92
N SER A 21 0.69 16.14 10.86
CA SER A 21 0.87 17.57 10.56
C SER A 21 2.34 17.99 10.45
N ARG A 22 3.25 17.19 11.00
CA ARG A 22 4.69 17.42 10.92
C ARG A 22 5.42 16.26 10.25
N GLY A 23 6.61 16.55 9.78
CA GLY A 23 7.46 15.57 9.13
C GLY A 23 7.51 15.71 7.62
N GLY A 24 8.29 14.89 6.97
CA GLY A 24 8.50 14.89 5.53
C GLY A 24 8.77 13.49 5.01
N LYS A 25 9.25 13.36 3.78
CA LYS A 25 9.49 12.08 3.08
C LYS A 25 10.44 11.12 3.81
N THR A 26 11.25 11.62 4.72
CA THR A 26 12.22 10.86 5.53
C THR A 26 11.81 10.77 7.01
N SER A 27 10.63 11.27 7.39
CA SER A 27 10.14 11.15 8.77
C SER A 27 9.87 9.70 9.15
N HIS A 28 9.86 9.40 10.45
CA HIS A 28 9.50 8.08 10.97
C HIS A 28 8.16 7.59 10.39
N ALA A 29 7.13 8.45 10.39
CA ALA A 29 5.83 8.12 9.82
C ALA A 29 5.93 7.66 8.35
N ALA A 30 6.64 8.43 7.52
CA ALA A 30 6.75 8.14 6.09
C ALA A 30 7.57 6.88 5.78
N VAL A 31 8.65 6.64 6.53
CA VAL A 31 9.51 5.45 6.34
C VAL A 31 8.77 4.18 6.75
N VAL A 32 8.16 4.20 7.93
CA VAL A 32 7.44 3.03 8.47
C VAL A 32 6.19 2.73 7.64
N ALA A 33 5.40 3.76 7.28
CA ALA A 33 4.20 3.58 6.45
C ALA A 33 4.53 2.94 5.10
N ARG A 34 5.59 3.41 4.42
CA ARG A 34 6.05 2.82 3.16
C ARG A 34 6.50 1.38 3.32
N GLY A 35 7.25 1.07 4.39
CA GLY A 35 7.67 -0.29 4.70
C GLY A 35 6.50 -1.25 4.90
N MET A 36 5.37 -0.74 5.39
CA MET A 36 4.13 -1.51 5.60
C MET A 36 3.15 -1.45 4.41
N GLY A 37 3.47 -0.73 3.33
CA GLY A 37 2.55 -0.52 2.20
C GLY A 37 1.29 0.28 2.57
N ARG A 38 1.35 1.15 3.60
CA ARG A 38 0.23 1.96 4.06
C ARG A 38 0.25 3.35 3.42
N THR A 39 -0.93 3.84 3.06
CA THR A 39 -1.09 5.22 2.60
C THR A 39 -0.67 6.18 3.70
N CYS A 40 0.11 7.21 3.33
CA CYS A 40 0.63 8.16 4.30
C CYS A 40 0.69 9.56 3.71
N VAL A 41 0.15 10.53 4.47
CA VAL A 41 0.35 11.97 4.24
C VAL A 41 1.08 12.54 5.45
N CYS A 42 2.31 13.02 5.23
CA CYS A 42 3.16 13.59 6.27
C CYS A 42 3.45 15.06 5.99
N GLY A 43 3.49 15.87 7.05
CA GLY A 43 3.80 17.30 6.93
C GLY A 43 2.61 18.13 6.45
N ALA A 44 1.39 17.70 6.77
CA ALA A 44 0.19 18.51 6.55
C ALA A 44 0.13 19.64 7.59
N GLU A 45 1.08 20.58 7.51
CA GLU A 45 1.30 21.65 8.51
C GLU A 45 0.10 22.59 8.68
N SER A 46 -0.76 22.63 7.66
CA SER A 46 -2.00 23.40 7.69
C SER A 46 -3.06 22.83 8.64
N LEU A 47 -2.89 21.58 9.09
CA LEU A 47 -3.80 20.93 10.03
C LEU A 47 -3.38 21.22 11.48
N ASP A 48 -4.26 21.86 12.25
CA ASP A 48 -4.05 22.06 13.68
C ASP A 48 -4.55 20.84 14.47
N VAL A 49 -3.60 20.05 14.99
CA VAL A 49 -3.89 18.81 15.71
C VAL A 49 -3.96 19.05 17.21
N ASP A 50 -5.15 18.93 17.79
CA ASP A 50 -5.40 18.94 19.24
C ASP A 50 -5.51 17.50 19.77
N ILE A 51 -4.38 17.01 20.32
CA ILE A 51 -4.34 15.65 20.89
C ILE A 51 -5.25 15.50 22.11
N LYS A 52 -5.37 16.54 22.93
CA LYS A 52 -6.21 16.48 24.16
C LYS A 52 -7.68 16.52 23.80
N GLY A 53 -8.06 17.36 22.86
CA GLY A 53 -9.42 17.46 22.32
C GLY A 53 -9.79 16.31 21.38
N ARG A 54 -8.82 15.43 21.03
CA ARG A 54 -9.02 14.31 20.09
C ARG A 54 -9.63 14.75 18.77
N GLN A 55 -9.08 15.82 18.20
CA GLN A 55 -9.56 16.39 16.95
C GLN A 55 -8.42 17.08 16.20
N PHE A 56 -8.66 17.40 14.95
CA PHE A 56 -7.86 18.38 14.22
C PHE A 56 -8.77 19.37 13.50
N THR A 57 -8.23 20.55 13.23
CA THR A 57 -8.92 21.60 12.49
C THR A 57 -8.22 21.85 11.17
N ALA A 58 -8.96 21.87 10.08
CA ALA A 58 -8.47 22.21 8.75
C ALA A 58 -8.41 23.76 8.57
N PRO A 59 -7.67 24.27 7.56
CA PRO A 59 -7.50 25.71 7.34
C PRO A 59 -8.80 26.47 7.08
N ASP A 60 -9.82 25.80 6.58
CA ASP A 60 -11.16 26.33 6.32
C ASP A 60 -12.05 26.37 7.59
N GLY A 61 -11.51 25.93 8.73
CA GLY A 61 -12.24 25.85 9.99
C GLY A 61 -13.01 24.55 10.21
N THR A 62 -12.94 23.60 9.26
CA THR A 62 -13.56 22.29 9.43
C THR A 62 -12.90 21.53 10.57
N VAL A 63 -13.69 21.09 11.55
CA VAL A 63 -13.23 20.30 12.69
C VAL A 63 -13.56 18.83 12.46
N VAL A 64 -12.54 17.98 12.52
CA VAL A 64 -12.65 16.53 12.42
C VAL A 64 -12.31 15.92 13.76
N LYS A 65 -13.22 15.13 14.32
CA LYS A 65 -13.11 14.52 15.65
C LYS A 65 -12.71 13.06 15.56
N GLU A 66 -12.25 12.51 16.66
CA GLU A 66 -12.01 11.07 16.78
C GLU A 66 -13.30 10.28 16.47
N GLY A 67 -13.19 9.31 15.56
CA GLY A 67 -14.32 8.53 15.05
C GLY A 67 -14.88 9.01 13.72
N ASP A 68 -14.58 10.24 13.32
CA ASP A 68 -14.99 10.73 12.00
C ASP A 68 -14.13 10.07 10.89
N VAL A 69 -14.75 9.88 9.73
CA VAL A 69 -14.08 9.32 8.56
C VAL A 69 -13.25 10.40 7.86
N VAL A 70 -12.02 10.05 7.51
CA VAL A 70 -11.10 10.90 6.75
C VAL A 70 -10.53 10.07 5.61
N SER A 71 -10.54 10.64 4.41
CA SER A 71 -9.86 10.05 3.24
C SER A 71 -8.56 10.82 2.97
N ILE A 72 -7.50 10.09 2.66
CA ILE A 72 -6.18 10.68 2.36
C ILE A 72 -5.64 10.13 1.05
N ASP A 73 -5.07 11.00 0.21
CA ASP A 73 -4.35 10.62 -1.00
C ASP A 73 -2.84 10.78 -0.77
N GLY A 74 -2.14 9.66 -0.69
CA GLY A 74 -0.68 9.65 -0.50
C GLY A 74 0.11 10.11 -1.73
N SER A 75 -0.50 10.21 -2.91
CA SER A 75 0.14 10.66 -4.14
C SER A 75 0.12 12.18 -4.26
N THR A 76 -1.04 12.79 -4.00
CA THR A 76 -1.24 14.24 -4.08
C THR A 76 -0.97 14.95 -2.75
N GLY A 77 -1.11 14.24 -1.63
CA GLY A 77 -1.05 14.80 -0.28
C GLY A 77 -2.36 15.43 0.18
N GLU A 78 -3.44 15.21 -0.57
CA GLU A 78 -4.76 15.75 -0.23
C GLU A 78 -5.41 15.00 0.92
N VAL A 79 -6.18 15.73 1.73
CA VAL A 79 -6.92 15.22 2.88
C VAL A 79 -8.37 15.69 2.76
N PHE A 80 -9.30 14.75 2.81
CA PHE A 80 -10.73 15.02 2.67
C PHE A 80 -11.46 14.63 3.95
N ALA A 81 -12.34 15.49 4.44
CA ALA A 81 -13.28 15.14 5.49
C ALA A 81 -14.40 14.27 4.90
N GLY A 82 -14.60 13.09 5.49
CA GLY A 82 -15.56 12.11 5.01
C GLY A 82 -14.98 11.04 4.10
N GLU A 83 -15.86 10.19 3.61
CA GLU A 83 -15.51 9.06 2.73
C GLU A 83 -15.48 9.52 1.27
N VAL A 84 -14.34 9.27 0.63
CA VAL A 84 -14.18 9.42 -0.83
C VAL A 84 -14.20 8.02 -1.44
N PRO A 85 -15.08 7.75 -2.42
CA PRO A 85 -15.12 6.46 -3.10
C PRO A 85 -13.78 6.15 -3.76
N VAL A 86 -13.21 5.00 -3.43
CA VAL A 86 -11.99 4.50 -4.07
C VAL A 86 -12.39 3.54 -5.17
N THR A 87 -11.94 3.81 -6.38
CA THR A 87 -12.11 2.91 -7.52
C THR A 87 -10.77 2.26 -7.86
N ASP A 88 -10.82 0.99 -8.23
CA ASP A 88 -9.63 0.29 -8.66
C ASP A 88 -9.06 0.94 -9.94
N SER A 89 -7.73 0.99 -10.00
CA SER A 89 -7.04 1.52 -11.17
C SER A 89 -7.43 0.73 -12.43
N PRO A 90 -7.86 1.39 -13.52
CA PRO A 90 -8.17 0.69 -14.77
C PRO A 90 -6.97 -0.08 -15.32
N VAL A 91 -5.76 0.37 -15.02
CA VAL A 91 -4.52 -0.36 -15.39
C VAL A 91 -4.40 -1.67 -14.62
N VAL A 92 -4.69 -1.66 -13.30
CA VAL A 92 -4.68 -2.88 -12.48
C VAL A 92 -5.77 -3.84 -12.97
N ARG A 93 -7.00 -3.36 -13.16
CA ARG A 93 -8.13 -4.14 -13.67
C ARG A 93 -7.84 -4.78 -15.02
N TYR A 94 -7.14 -4.06 -15.91
CA TYR A 94 -6.70 -4.59 -17.19
C TYR A 94 -5.71 -5.76 -17.01
N PHE A 95 -4.67 -5.60 -16.20
CA PHE A 95 -3.70 -6.67 -15.96
C PHE A 95 -4.28 -7.85 -15.17
N GLU A 96 -5.27 -7.62 -14.32
CA GLU A 96 -6.01 -8.70 -13.65
C GLU A 96 -6.99 -9.42 -14.60
N GLY A 97 -7.23 -8.87 -15.79
CA GLY A 97 -8.11 -9.46 -16.81
C GLY A 97 -9.60 -9.16 -16.60
N GLU A 98 -9.91 -8.15 -15.79
CA GLU A 98 -11.28 -7.74 -15.49
C GLU A 98 -11.89 -6.86 -16.59
N ILE A 99 -11.04 -6.11 -17.30
CA ILE A 99 -11.46 -5.25 -18.42
C ILE A 99 -10.55 -5.48 -19.63
N SER A 100 -11.12 -5.24 -20.80
CA SER A 100 -10.38 -5.28 -22.06
C SER A 100 -9.53 -4.02 -22.29
N LEU A 101 -8.66 -4.07 -23.30
CA LEU A 101 -7.86 -2.91 -23.72
C LEU A 101 -8.74 -1.74 -24.15
N GLU A 102 -9.86 -2.02 -24.80
CA GLU A 102 -10.80 -1.02 -25.30
C GLU A 102 -11.58 -0.35 -24.17
N GLU A 103 -12.00 -1.13 -23.16
CA GLU A 103 -12.70 -0.62 -21.98
C GLU A 103 -11.79 0.21 -21.06
N GLY A 104 -10.49 -0.05 -21.09
CA GLY A 104 -9.51 0.65 -20.25
C GLY A 104 -9.19 2.08 -20.70
N GLY A 105 -9.61 2.47 -21.90
CA GLY A 105 -9.42 3.81 -22.44
C GLY A 105 -7.95 4.17 -22.74
N GLU A 106 -7.69 5.46 -22.93
CA GLU A 106 -6.37 5.96 -23.37
C GLU A 106 -5.22 5.62 -22.43
N LEU A 107 -5.46 5.65 -21.12
CA LEU A 107 -4.44 5.36 -20.13
C LEU A 107 -3.96 3.90 -20.25
N VAL A 108 -4.89 2.97 -20.32
CA VAL A 108 -4.56 1.54 -20.43
C VAL A 108 -3.90 1.26 -21.78
N ALA A 109 -4.38 1.87 -22.86
CA ALA A 109 -3.77 1.75 -24.18
C ALA A 109 -2.32 2.28 -24.21
N ALA A 110 -2.05 3.40 -23.55
CA ALA A 110 -0.70 3.96 -23.43
C ALA A 110 0.22 3.02 -22.64
N VAL A 111 -0.23 2.51 -21.50
CA VAL A 111 0.53 1.56 -20.67
C VAL A 111 0.79 0.27 -21.44
N HIS A 112 -0.23 -0.30 -22.09
CA HIS A 112 -0.07 -1.49 -22.93
C HIS A 112 0.99 -1.31 -24.01
N ARG A 113 0.94 -0.16 -24.73
CA ARG A 113 1.92 0.18 -25.76
C ARG A 113 3.34 0.29 -25.19
N ILE A 114 3.51 0.95 -24.04
CA ILE A 114 4.81 1.08 -23.38
C ILE A 114 5.35 -0.32 -23.02
N MET A 115 4.52 -1.17 -22.41
CA MET A 115 4.91 -2.53 -22.03
C MET A 115 5.29 -3.37 -23.24
N THR A 116 4.53 -3.29 -24.34
CA THR A 116 4.83 -4.00 -25.60
C THR A 116 6.17 -3.55 -26.19
N ILE A 117 6.44 -2.25 -26.20
CA ILE A 117 7.73 -1.71 -26.67
C ILE A 117 8.86 -2.17 -25.76
N ALA A 118 8.68 -2.11 -24.44
CA ALA A 118 9.67 -2.56 -23.46
C ALA A 118 10.00 -4.04 -23.66
N ASP A 119 8.99 -4.88 -23.81
CA ASP A 119 9.16 -6.33 -24.04
C ASP A 119 9.90 -6.64 -25.34
N SER A 120 9.67 -5.85 -26.40
CA SER A 120 10.37 -6.01 -27.69
C SER A 120 11.84 -5.57 -27.66
N ARG A 121 12.22 -4.73 -26.68
CA ARG A 121 13.57 -4.13 -26.59
C ARG A 121 14.42 -4.69 -25.46
N ARG A 122 13.81 -5.21 -24.40
CA ARG A 122 14.54 -5.72 -23.24
C ARG A 122 15.41 -6.94 -23.62
N ARG A 123 16.57 -7.01 -23.00
CA ARG A 123 17.49 -8.16 -23.08
C ARG A 123 17.50 -9.00 -21.82
N MET A 124 17.04 -8.43 -20.71
CA MET A 124 16.92 -9.13 -19.42
C MET A 124 15.47 -9.52 -19.17
N ARG A 125 15.31 -10.65 -18.49
CA ARG A 125 13.99 -11.12 -18.05
C ARG A 125 13.59 -10.44 -16.73
N VAL A 126 12.31 -10.10 -16.62
CA VAL A 126 11.75 -9.55 -15.39
C VAL A 126 11.33 -10.69 -14.48
N ARG A 127 11.82 -10.65 -13.24
CA ARG A 127 11.44 -11.60 -12.19
C ARG A 127 10.84 -10.85 -11.02
N ALA A 128 9.76 -11.39 -10.47
CA ALA A 128 9.06 -10.80 -9.32
C ALA A 128 9.28 -11.63 -8.07
N ASN A 129 9.15 -11.00 -6.91
CA ASN A 129 9.05 -11.73 -5.64
C ASN A 129 7.65 -12.31 -5.53
N ALA A 130 7.55 -13.58 -5.15
CA ALA A 130 6.28 -14.26 -4.94
C ALA A 130 6.47 -15.37 -3.91
N ASP A 131 5.71 -15.31 -2.82
CA ASP A 131 5.86 -16.22 -1.69
C ASP A 131 4.80 -17.33 -1.69
N ASN A 132 3.77 -17.20 -2.54
CA ASN A 132 2.68 -18.16 -2.71
C ASN A 132 2.23 -18.26 -4.18
N ALA A 133 1.29 -19.16 -4.47
CA ALA A 133 0.79 -19.40 -5.82
C ALA A 133 0.00 -18.20 -6.39
N GLU A 134 -0.72 -17.49 -5.54
CA GLU A 134 -1.52 -16.32 -5.92
C GLU A 134 -0.63 -15.16 -6.33
N ASP A 135 0.40 -14.84 -5.53
CA ASP A 135 1.41 -13.83 -5.86
C ASP A 135 2.13 -14.16 -7.18
N ALA A 136 2.49 -15.44 -7.38
CA ALA A 136 3.13 -15.90 -8.61
C ALA A 136 2.22 -15.72 -9.84
N ALA A 137 0.95 -16.08 -9.72
CA ALA A 137 -0.04 -15.90 -10.77
C ALA A 137 -0.27 -14.41 -11.09
N ARG A 138 -0.38 -13.59 -10.06
CA ARG A 138 -0.51 -12.14 -10.21
C ARG A 138 0.72 -11.52 -10.87
N ALA A 139 1.91 -11.86 -10.39
CA ALA A 139 3.17 -11.41 -11.01
C ALA A 139 3.24 -11.77 -12.50
N ARG A 140 2.77 -12.97 -12.85
CA ARG A 140 2.71 -13.41 -14.26
C ARG A 140 1.76 -12.56 -15.10
N ARG A 141 0.57 -12.23 -14.59
CA ARG A 141 -0.37 -11.32 -15.26
C ARG A 141 0.22 -9.93 -15.49
N PHE A 142 1.02 -9.45 -14.54
CA PHE A 142 1.73 -8.16 -14.63
C PHE A 142 3.02 -8.21 -15.45
N GLY A 143 3.30 -9.30 -16.16
CA GLY A 143 4.39 -9.41 -17.13
C GLY A 143 5.69 -10.00 -16.59
N ALA A 144 5.73 -10.51 -15.36
CA ALA A 144 6.90 -11.22 -14.86
C ALA A 144 7.07 -12.57 -15.57
N GLU A 145 8.33 -12.92 -15.87
CA GLU A 145 8.68 -14.17 -16.57
C GLU A 145 9.17 -15.28 -15.62
N GLY A 146 9.27 -14.96 -14.35
CA GLY A 146 9.67 -15.92 -13.33
C GLY A 146 9.70 -15.33 -11.93
N ILE A 147 10.01 -16.17 -10.96
CA ILE A 147 10.18 -15.79 -9.55
C ILE A 147 11.64 -15.43 -9.33
N GLY A 148 11.89 -14.25 -8.75
CA GLY A 148 13.20 -13.76 -8.35
C GLY A 148 13.55 -14.19 -6.94
N LEU A 149 12.59 -14.05 -6.01
CA LEU A 149 12.72 -14.44 -4.61
C LEU A 149 11.41 -15.05 -4.14
N CYS A 150 11.49 -16.18 -3.45
CA CYS A 150 10.42 -16.77 -2.67
C CYS A 150 10.93 -16.90 -1.24
N ARG A 151 10.27 -16.19 -0.31
CA ARG A 151 10.60 -16.28 1.11
C ARG A 151 9.91 -17.50 1.70
N THR A 152 10.64 -18.61 1.74
CA THR A 152 10.09 -19.88 2.22
C THR A 152 9.65 -19.83 3.68
N GLU A 153 10.24 -18.94 4.49
CA GLU A 153 9.80 -18.68 5.86
C GLU A 153 8.35 -18.17 5.95
N HIS A 154 7.87 -17.44 4.92
CA HIS A 154 6.48 -17.00 4.86
C HIS A 154 5.50 -18.16 4.64
N MET A 155 5.96 -19.27 4.08
CA MET A 155 5.13 -20.48 3.91
C MET A 155 4.77 -21.13 5.25
N PHE A 156 5.54 -20.83 6.28
CA PHE A 156 5.36 -21.35 7.64
C PHE A 156 4.53 -20.42 8.53
N LEU A 157 4.10 -19.29 7.98
CA LEU A 157 3.18 -18.37 8.66
C LEU A 157 1.72 -18.68 8.26
N GLY A 158 0.78 -18.18 9.02
CA GLY A 158 -0.64 -18.41 8.76
C GLY A 158 -1.08 -19.86 9.07
N ASP A 159 -1.91 -20.42 8.20
CA ASP A 159 -2.59 -21.70 8.44
C ASP A 159 -1.64 -22.91 8.59
N ARG A 160 -0.44 -22.82 8.06
CA ARG A 160 0.57 -23.88 8.15
C ARG A 160 1.47 -23.81 9.37
N ARG A 161 1.35 -22.78 10.18
CA ARG A 161 2.18 -22.56 11.35
C ARG A 161 2.13 -23.76 12.31
N HIS A 162 0.96 -24.33 12.55
CA HIS A 162 0.78 -25.47 13.46
C HIS A 162 1.59 -26.71 13.02
N LEU A 163 1.70 -26.95 11.71
CA LEU A 163 2.46 -28.09 11.16
C LEU A 163 3.97 -27.95 11.48
N VAL A 164 4.46 -26.71 11.44
CA VAL A 164 5.88 -26.43 11.77
C VAL A 164 6.11 -26.53 13.27
N GLU A 165 5.17 -26.02 14.07
CA GLU A 165 5.23 -26.14 15.53
C GLU A 165 5.20 -27.63 15.96
N GLU A 166 4.34 -28.44 15.37
CA GLU A 166 4.31 -29.89 15.60
C GLU A 166 5.64 -30.56 15.22
N LEU A 167 6.20 -30.21 14.07
CA LEU A 167 7.49 -30.74 13.61
C LEU A 167 8.64 -30.35 14.57
N VAL A 168 8.70 -29.10 14.97
CA VAL A 168 9.77 -28.59 15.85
C VAL A 168 9.64 -29.14 17.28
N LEU A 169 8.41 -29.34 17.76
CA LEU A 169 8.14 -29.85 19.09
C LEU A 169 8.05 -31.39 19.17
N ALA A 170 8.09 -32.07 18.01
CA ALA A 170 8.11 -33.54 17.99
C ALA A 170 9.36 -34.04 18.72
N LYS A 171 9.13 -34.81 19.78
CA LYS A 171 10.20 -35.54 20.45
C LYS A 171 10.55 -36.75 19.60
N THR A 172 11.80 -36.78 19.14
CA THR A 172 12.41 -37.99 18.53
C THR A 172 12.55 -39.09 19.56
#